data_52739caa1459825d4056dd9e128ee323
#
_entry.id   52739caa1459825d4056dd9e128ee323
#
_cell.length_a   1.000
_cell.length_b   1.000
_cell.length_c   1.000
_cell.angle_alpha   90.00
_cell.angle_beta   90.00
_cell.angle_gamma   90.00
#
_symmetry.space_group_name_H-M   'P 1'
#
loop_
_entity.id
_entity.type
_entity.pdbx_description
1 polymer ?
#
loop_
_entity_poly.entity_id
_entity_poly.type
_entity_poly.pdbx_seq_one_letter_code
_entity_poly.pdbx_strand_id
1 'polypeptide(L)'
;VSTDPASTDPASTDLVSTDPASTEPAPADRARGFEAKPGAIGSPPQHYGNPLHEQRLLAEGTAVVDLSDRAVLTVTGPDRLSWIDSLTSQAVAKLQPGESAETLLLDPAGRLEYAVRLLDDGVSTWLLLEATEGAALHTWLDRMRFMLRVEVADRSAEFATIGTLGSPSLAPAAPNGIALHWRDPWSAVVTGGHQYSTAQRHPSADWTYSELLIDRAALPEAAALPAAGTLALEALRIAAWRPRRATEVDERTIPHELDWLRSAVHLSKGCYRGQETVAKVHNLGHPPRRLVLLHLDGSEGVLPVHGDIVLAGDKEVGSITSAALHYELGPIALAVVKRSVDPALDLVVTAGDPAIQIAAAQEVIVPPDAGAEANVPRLPRLGAVRR
;
A
#
# COMPACT_ATOMS: atom_id res chain seq x y z
N VAL A 1 -12.86 -5.95 -79.27
CA VAL A 1 -12.42 -4.57 -79.04
C VAL A 1 -12.71 -4.24 -77.59
N SER A 2 -11.86 -4.52 -76.74
CA SER A 2 -10.85 -3.71 -76.00
C SER A 2 -11.41 -2.42 -75.41
N THR A 3 -11.42 -2.29 -74.12
CA THR A 3 -10.57 -1.38 -73.35
C THR A 3 -10.91 -1.46 -71.85
N ASP A 4 -9.91 -1.77 -71.08
CA ASP A 4 -9.78 -1.59 -69.65
C ASP A 4 -9.73 -0.10 -69.28
N PRO A 5 -10.19 0.30 -68.08
CA PRO A 5 -9.37 1.23 -67.30
C PRO A 5 -9.26 0.91 -65.80
N ALA A 6 -7.99 0.86 -65.43
CA ALA A 6 -7.41 1.42 -64.23
C ALA A 6 -8.11 1.28 -62.87
N SER A 7 -7.51 0.40 -62.07
CA SER A 7 -7.53 0.35 -60.62
C SER A 7 -6.89 1.63 -60.03
N THR A 8 -7.62 2.32 -59.13
CA THR A 8 -7.04 3.29 -58.19
C THR A 8 -7.18 2.75 -56.78
N ASP A 9 -6.06 2.40 -56.20
CA ASP A 9 -5.87 2.04 -54.80
C ASP A 9 -6.17 3.25 -53.87
N PRO A 10 -6.95 3.12 -52.80
CA PRO A 10 -7.00 4.13 -51.74
C PRO A 10 -5.95 3.86 -50.70
N ALA A 11 -5.16 4.90 -50.42
CA ALA A 11 -4.10 5.01 -49.48
C ALA A 11 -4.41 4.39 -48.10
N SER A 12 -3.52 3.54 -47.67
CA SER A 12 -3.37 3.04 -46.30
C SER A 12 -3.04 4.23 -45.36
N THR A 13 -3.97 4.55 -44.49
CA THR A 13 -3.72 5.51 -43.39
C THR A 13 -3.10 4.73 -42.25
N ASP A 14 -1.79 4.86 -42.09
CA ASP A 14 -1.06 4.40 -40.93
C ASP A 14 -1.58 5.10 -39.69
N LEU A 15 -2.32 4.38 -38.85
CA LEU A 15 -2.63 4.76 -37.48
C LEU A 15 -1.35 4.63 -36.66
N VAL A 16 -0.67 5.74 -36.47
CA VAL A 16 0.41 5.88 -35.47
C VAL A 16 -0.22 5.65 -34.11
N SER A 17 0.01 4.46 -33.56
CA SER A 17 -0.24 4.13 -32.16
C SER A 17 0.70 4.98 -31.32
N THR A 18 0.20 6.01 -30.70
CA THR A 18 0.92 6.72 -29.63
C THR A 18 0.78 5.90 -28.35
N ASP A 19 1.77 5.07 -28.06
CA ASP A 19 1.99 4.49 -26.75
C ASP A 19 2.09 5.63 -25.72
N PRO A 20 1.38 5.52 -24.55
CA PRO A 20 1.60 6.45 -23.46
C PRO A 20 3.04 6.29 -22.98
N ALA A 21 3.81 7.35 -23.10
CA ALA A 21 5.20 7.42 -22.68
C ALA A 21 5.36 6.88 -21.26
N SER A 22 6.01 5.74 -21.13
CA SER A 22 6.55 5.26 -19.85
C SER A 22 7.51 6.34 -19.35
N THR A 23 7.25 6.90 -18.17
CA THR A 23 8.12 7.84 -17.47
C THR A 23 9.35 7.09 -16.92
N GLU A 24 10.12 6.46 -17.78
CA GLU A 24 11.44 6.00 -17.39
C GLU A 24 12.37 7.22 -17.21
N PRO A 25 13.08 7.32 -16.06
CA PRO A 25 14.06 8.39 -15.87
C PRO A 25 15.12 8.36 -16.96
N ALA A 26 15.60 9.52 -17.36
CA ALA A 26 16.60 9.63 -18.42
C ALA A 26 17.87 8.83 -18.05
N PRO A 27 18.55 8.18 -19.02
CA PRO A 27 19.73 7.34 -18.75
C PRO A 27 20.87 8.02 -17.97
N ALA A 28 20.95 9.35 -18.00
CA ALA A 28 21.96 10.13 -17.28
C ALA A 28 21.68 10.22 -15.76
N ASP A 29 20.42 10.14 -15.32
CA ASP A 29 20.05 10.15 -13.89
C ASP A 29 20.29 8.78 -13.24
N ARG A 30 20.12 7.68 -14.01
CA ARG A 30 20.45 6.32 -13.56
C ARG A 30 21.93 6.16 -13.20
N ALA A 31 22.84 6.84 -13.93
CA ALA A 31 24.28 6.74 -13.71
C ALA A 31 24.78 7.47 -12.43
N ARG A 32 23.95 8.22 -11.73
CA ARG A 32 24.32 9.05 -10.56
C ARG A 32 23.54 8.76 -9.28
N GLY A 33 22.55 7.87 -9.32
CA GLY A 33 21.68 7.56 -8.19
C GLY A 33 21.97 6.23 -7.51
N PHE A 34 20.98 5.67 -6.87
CA PHE A 34 21.06 4.41 -6.13
C PHE A 34 21.41 3.21 -6.99
N GLU A 35 21.01 3.20 -8.26
CA GLU A 35 21.31 2.13 -9.22
C GLU A 35 22.80 2.03 -9.56
N ALA A 36 23.57 3.12 -9.37
CA ALA A 36 25.01 3.13 -9.59
C ALA A 36 25.82 2.58 -8.40
N LYS A 37 25.18 2.31 -7.26
CA LYS A 37 25.86 1.76 -6.09
C LYS A 37 26.33 0.32 -6.36
N PRO A 38 27.49 -0.09 -5.80
CA PRO A 38 27.98 -1.45 -5.95
C PRO A 38 26.96 -2.49 -5.47
N GLY A 39 26.72 -3.51 -6.27
CA GLY A 39 25.82 -4.61 -5.97
C GLY A 39 24.33 -4.30 -6.15
N ALA A 40 23.95 -3.13 -6.65
CA ALA A 40 22.56 -2.78 -6.93
C ALA A 40 21.93 -3.71 -7.97
N ILE A 41 20.79 -4.31 -7.64
CA ILE A 41 20.00 -5.16 -8.53
C ILE A 41 18.57 -4.63 -8.57
N GLY A 42 18.06 -4.38 -9.77
CA GLY A 42 16.70 -3.83 -10.00
C GLY A 42 16.68 -2.31 -10.14
N SER A 43 15.52 -1.79 -10.52
CA SER A 43 15.22 -0.35 -10.67
C SER A 43 13.78 -0.08 -10.20
N PRO A 44 13.57 0.53 -9.01
CA PRO A 44 14.57 0.82 -7.97
C PRO A 44 15.30 -0.43 -7.45
N PRO A 45 16.48 -0.27 -6.81
CA PRO A 45 17.25 -1.42 -6.34
C PRO A 45 16.48 -2.29 -5.34
N GLN A 46 16.36 -3.57 -5.66
CA GLN A 46 15.75 -4.56 -4.77
C GLN A 46 16.69 -4.94 -3.62
N HIS A 47 17.99 -4.99 -3.88
CA HIS A 47 19.05 -5.21 -2.90
C HIS A 47 20.41 -4.75 -3.43
N TYR A 48 21.41 -4.70 -2.55
CA TYR A 48 22.82 -4.37 -2.83
C TYR A 48 23.76 -5.55 -2.53
N GLY A 49 23.22 -6.79 -2.60
CA GLY A 49 23.99 -8.03 -2.44
C GLY A 49 23.76 -8.77 -1.13
N ASN A 50 23.30 -8.10 -0.07
CA ASN A 50 23.01 -8.76 1.23
C ASN A 50 21.70 -8.26 1.85
N PRO A 51 20.53 -8.73 1.39
CA PRO A 51 19.23 -8.27 1.89
C PRO A 51 19.03 -8.39 3.40
N LEU A 52 19.60 -9.42 4.05
CA LEU A 52 19.46 -9.61 5.50
C LEU A 52 20.29 -8.59 6.30
N HIS A 53 21.46 -8.21 5.79
CA HIS A 53 22.24 -7.14 6.40
C HIS A 53 21.58 -5.77 6.19
N GLU A 54 21.06 -5.55 4.98
CA GLU A 54 20.33 -4.33 4.63
C GLU A 54 19.09 -4.13 5.51
N GLN A 55 18.37 -5.20 5.86
CA GLN A 55 17.26 -5.16 6.80
C GLN A 55 17.70 -4.64 8.19
N ARG A 56 18.84 -5.13 8.70
CA ARG A 56 19.37 -4.66 10.01
C ARG A 56 19.71 -3.17 9.96
N LEU A 57 20.43 -2.73 8.93
CA LEU A 57 20.77 -1.30 8.77
C LEU A 57 19.50 -0.43 8.68
N LEU A 58 18.48 -0.91 7.97
CA LEU A 58 17.22 -0.18 7.85
C LEU A 58 16.45 -0.17 9.18
N ALA A 59 16.36 -1.30 9.89
CA ALA A 59 15.71 -1.42 11.19
C ALA A 59 16.41 -0.56 12.27
N GLU A 60 17.73 -0.45 12.21
CA GLU A 60 18.53 0.44 13.07
C GLU A 60 18.40 1.93 12.70
N GLY A 61 17.70 2.24 11.61
CA GLY A 61 17.49 3.60 11.11
C GLY A 61 18.71 4.25 10.48
N THR A 62 19.72 3.46 10.11
CA THR A 62 20.99 3.95 9.54
C THR A 62 21.02 3.96 8.02
N ALA A 63 20.10 3.23 7.37
CA ALA A 63 19.99 3.14 5.91
C ALA A 63 18.73 3.85 5.38
N VAL A 64 18.76 4.14 4.09
CA VAL A 64 17.63 4.68 3.32
C VAL A 64 17.28 3.73 2.17
N VAL A 65 16.05 3.80 1.70
CA VAL A 65 15.55 3.03 0.56
C VAL A 65 15.14 3.97 -0.56
N ASP A 66 15.60 3.67 -1.77
CA ASP A 66 15.15 4.37 -2.98
C ASP A 66 13.72 3.95 -3.34
N LEU A 67 12.83 4.92 -3.35
CA LEU A 67 11.44 4.81 -3.77
C LEU A 67 11.12 5.92 -4.79
N SER A 68 12.11 6.34 -5.56
CA SER A 68 12.02 7.45 -6.49
C SER A 68 11.14 7.18 -7.71
N ASP A 69 10.71 5.92 -7.90
CA ASP A 69 9.70 5.51 -8.87
C ASP A 69 8.26 5.86 -8.44
N ARG A 70 8.03 6.16 -7.15
CA ARG A 70 6.68 6.47 -6.65
C ARG A 70 6.11 7.74 -7.23
N ALA A 71 4.77 7.72 -7.40
CA ALA A 71 4.05 8.88 -7.89
C ALA A 71 3.82 9.90 -6.77
N VAL A 72 4.00 11.16 -7.10
CA VAL A 72 3.79 12.31 -6.23
C VAL A 72 2.78 13.25 -6.89
N LEU A 73 1.59 13.35 -6.32
CA LEU A 73 0.58 14.31 -6.76
C LEU A 73 0.42 15.44 -5.74
N THR A 74 -0.05 16.59 -6.19
CA THR A 74 -0.45 17.69 -5.31
C THR A 74 -1.88 18.12 -5.58
N VAL A 75 -2.59 18.50 -4.52
CA VAL A 75 -3.84 19.23 -4.57
C VAL A 75 -3.62 20.57 -3.91
N THR A 76 -3.70 21.67 -4.68
CA THR A 76 -3.46 23.05 -4.21
C THR A 76 -4.78 23.81 -4.22
N GLY A 77 -4.93 24.75 -3.33
CA GLY A 77 -6.08 25.64 -3.26
C GLY A 77 -6.85 25.60 -1.94
N PRO A 78 -7.73 26.59 -1.71
CA PRO A 78 -8.38 26.77 -0.41
C PRO A 78 -9.36 25.64 -0.04
N ASP A 79 -9.90 24.93 -1.02
CA ASP A 79 -10.88 23.87 -0.77
C ASP A 79 -10.22 22.47 -0.68
N ARG A 80 -8.88 22.35 -0.80
CA ARG A 80 -8.15 21.07 -0.90
C ARG A 80 -8.42 20.07 0.22
N LEU A 81 -8.28 20.51 1.47
CA LEU A 81 -8.45 19.60 2.61
C LEU A 81 -9.91 19.18 2.80
N SER A 82 -10.86 20.12 2.68
CA SER A 82 -12.28 19.81 2.80
C SER A 82 -12.75 18.89 1.68
N TRP A 83 -12.21 19.05 0.49
CA TRP A 83 -12.52 18.20 -0.65
C TRP A 83 -11.96 16.78 -0.48
N ILE A 84 -10.66 16.64 -0.17
CA ILE A 84 -10.06 15.32 0.09
C ILE A 84 -10.78 14.62 1.26
N ASP A 85 -11.13 15.36 2.31
CA ASP A 85 -11.92 14.83 3.42
C ASP A 85 -13.26 14.24 2.96
N SER A 86 -13.96 14.93 2.06
CA SER A 86 -15.25 14.46 1.54
C SER A 86 -15.17 13.21 0.65
N LEU A 87 -14.01 12.96 0.02
CA LEU A 87 -13.80 11.85 -0.88
C LEU A 87 -13.28 10.59 -0.18
N THR A 88 -12.59 10.74 0.95
CA THR A 88 -11.75 9.69 1.52
C THR A 88 -12.12 9.37 2.97
N SER A 89 -11.64 8.24 3.48
CA SER A 89 -12.07 7.63 4.73
C SER A 89 -11.51 8.25 6.01
N GLN A 90 -10.39 9.01 5.95
CA GLN A 90 -9.77 9.64 7.11
C GLN A 90 -10.22 11.09 7.28
N ALA A 91 -10.28 11.59 8.53
CA ALA A 91 -10.61 12.98 8.83
C ALA A 91 -9.39 13.89 8.61
N VAL A 92 -9.34 14.53 7.43
CA VAL A 92 -8.21 15.35 7.01
C VAL A 92 -8.55 16.83 6.85
N ALA A 93 -9.83 17.24 7.02
CA ALA A 93 -10.28 18.61 6.84
C ALA A 93 -9.56 19.64 7.74
N LYS A 94 -8.97 19.20 8.84
CA LYS A 94 -8.26 20.05 9.83
C LYS A 94 -6.78 19.69 9.96
N LEU A 95 -6.23 18.95 8.99
CA LEU A 95 -4.82 18.60 8.99
C LEU A 95 -3.96 19.85 9.02
N GLN A 96 -3.02 19.93 9.96
CA GLN A 96 -2.14 21.08 10.11
C GLN A 96 -0.92 20.96 9.19
N PRO A 97 -0.32 22.08 8.78
CA PRO A 97 0.93 22.05 8.01
C PRO A 97 2.03 21.23 8.71
N GLY A 98 2.60 20.27 7.98
CA GLY A 98 3.59 19.31 8.49
C GLY A 98 3.02 18.04 9.10
N GLU A 99 1.70 17.97 9.31
CA GLU A 99 1.06 16.72 9.75
C GLU A 99 0.90 15.73 8.60
N SER A 100 1.10 14.46 8.93
CA SER A 100 0.95 13.31 8.04
C SER A 100 -0.35 12.58 8.33
N ALA A 101 -0.95 11.99 7.30
CA ALA A 101 -2.07 11.07 7.43
C ALA A 101 -1.99 9.97 6.39
N GLU A 102 -2.80 8.94 6.57
CA GLU A 102 -3.12 7.95 5.56
C GLU A 102 -4.63 7.90 5.39
N THR A 103 -5.09 7.74 4.17
CA THR A 103 -6.52 7.66 3.89
C THR A 103 -6.81 6.71 2.74
N LEU A 104 -8.04 6.19 2.69
CA LEU A 104 -8.47 5.29 1.64
C LEU A 104 -9.53 5.96 0.76
N LEU A 105 -9.39 5.79 -0.54
CA LEU A 105 -10.47 6.03 -1.48
C LEU A 105 -11.17 4.68 -1.72
N LEU A 106 -12.46 4.64 -1.41
CA LEU A 106 -13.28 3.44 -1.52
C LEU A 106 -14.27 3.57 -2.67
N ASP A 107 -14.73 2.45 -3.21
CA ASP A 107 -15.88 2.40 -4.10
C ASP A 107 -17.21 2.55 -3.31
N PRO A 108 -18.38 2.71 -3.96
CA PRO A 108 -19.66 2.80 -3.27
C PRO A 108 -20.01 1.56 -2.44
N ALA A 109 -19.42 0.40 -2.73
CA ALA A 109 -19.59 -0.83 -1.97
C ALA A 109 -18.61 -0.95 -0.79
N GLY A 110 -17.75 0.06 -0.57
CA GLY A 110 -16.74 0.09 0.50
C GLY A 110 -15.49 -0.70 0.21
N ARG A 111 -15.26 -1.06 -1.06
CA ARG A 111 -14.04 -1.74 -1.51
C ARG A 111 -12.93 -0.74 -1.74
N LEU A 112 -11.70 -1.17 -1.54
CA LEU A 112 -10.51 -0.34 -1.55
C LEU A 112 -10.04 -0.07 -2.98
N GLU A 113 -10.12 1.18 -3.43
CA GLU A 113 -9.61 1.61 -4.75
C GLU A 113 -8.19 2.14 -4.64
N TYR A 114 -7.90 3.02 -3.66
CA TYR A 114 -6.57 3.59 -3.42
C TYR A 114 -6.28 3.70 -1.92
N ALA A 115 -5.00 3.53 -1.57
CA ALA A 115 -4.45 3.87 -0.26
C ALA A 115 -3.47 5.02 -0.43
N VAL A 116 -3.82 6.18 0.09
CA VAL A 116 -3.10 7.43 -0.14
C VAL A 116 -2.39 7.88 1.12
N ARG A 117 -1.09 8.00 1.05
CA ARG A 117 -0.28 8.68 2.07
C ARG A 117 -0.31 10.16 1.76
N LEU A 118 -0.63 10.97 2.75
CA LEU A 118 -0.74 12.41 2.52
C LEU A 118 -0.13 13.23 3.64
N LEU A 119 0.36 14.39 3.26
CA LEU A 119 0.80 15.44 4.16
C LEU A 119 0.38 16.80 3.59
N ASP A 120 0.24 17.81 4.44
CA ASP A 120 -0.11 19.16 4.01
C ASP A 120 1.03 20.13 4.38
N ASP A 121 1.37 21.05 3.49
CA ASP A 121 2.40 22.05 3.71
C ASP A 121 1.85 23.46 3.94
N GLY A 122 0.53 23.57 4.11
CA GLY A 122 -0.18 24.84 4.29
C GLY A 122 -0.67 25.47 2.98
N VAL A 123 -0.11 25.09 1.84
CA VAL A 123 -0.48 25.55 0.49
C VAL A 123 -1.02 24.40 -0.36
N SER A 124 -0.34 23.26 -0.32
CA SER A 124 -0.65 22.06 -1.07
C SER A 124 -0.78 20.87 -0.15
N THR A 125 -1.71 19.98 -0.46
CA THR A 125 -1.75 18.63 0.09
C THR A 125 -1.02 17.71 -0.89
N TRP A 126 0.01 17.02 -0.40
CA TRP A 126 0.85 16.08 -1.15
C TRP A 126 0.30 14.68 -1.00
N LEU A 127 0.11 13.98 -2.10
CA LEU A 127 -0.41 12.63 -2.18
C LEU A 127 0.70 11.72 -2.70
N LEU A 128 1.12 10.75 -1.87
CA LEU A 128 2.19 9.82 -2.19
C LEU A 128 1.55 8.45 -2.50
N LEU A 129 1.89 7.89 -3.66
CA LEU A 129 1.25 6.72 -4.23
C LEU A 129 2.28 5.72 -4.75
N GLU A 130 1.84 4.50 -5.05
CA GLU A 130 2.64 3.58 -5.85
C GLU A 130 2.76 4.12 -7.30
N ALA A 131 3.86 3.79 -7.98
CA ALA A 131 4.16 4.30 -9.33
C ALA A 131 3.00 4.13 -10.32
N THR A 132 2.37 2.96 -10.31
CA THR A 132 1.30 2.59 -11.26
C THR A 132 -0.05 3.27 -11.00
N GLU A 133 -0.20 3.97 -9.87
CA GLU A 133 -1.48 4.54 -9.42
C GLU A 133 -1.64 6.01 -9.78
N GLY A 134 -0.52 6.73 -9.92
CA GLY A 134 -0.50 8.19 -10.02
C GLY A 134 -1.34 8.74 -11.16
N ALA A 135 -1.14 8.27 -12.38
CA ALA A 135 -1.83 8.78 -13.56
C ALA A 135 -3.36 8.56 -13.50
N ALA A 136 -3.78 7.38 -13.02
CA ALA A 136 -5.20 7.05 -12.89
C ALA A 136 -5.88 7.90 -11.81
N LEU A 137 -5.26 8.04 -10.63
CA LEU A 137 -5.79 8.88 -9.56
C LEU A 137 -5.79 10.37 -9.95
N HIS A 138 -4.72 10.87 -10.60
CA HIS A 138 -4.67 12.24 -11.11
C HIS A 138 -5.88 12.52 -12.03
N THR A 139 -6.10 11.65 -13.02
CA THR A 139 -7.23 11.78 -13.95
C THR A 139 -8.58 11.75 -13.24
N TRP A 140 -8.73 10.87 -12.25
CA TRP A 140 -9.96 10.76 -11.48
C TRP A 140 -10.21 12.01 -10.64
N LEU A 141 -9.21 12.51 -9.91
CA LEU A 141 -9.30 13.73 -9.11
C LEU A 141 -9.62 14.95 -10.00
N ASP A 142 -8.94 15.10 -11.14
CA ASP A 142 -9.20 16.23 -12.04
C ASP A 142 -10.65 16.27 -12.54
N ARG A 143 -11.27 15.12 -12.80
CA ARG A 143 -12.69 15.01 -13.13
C ARG A 143 -13.63 15.32 -11.97
N MET A 144 -13.20 14.99 -10.72
CA MET A 144 -14.03 15.13 -9.52
C MET A 144 -13.98 16.53 -8.90
N ARG A 145 -13.05 17.39 -9.28
CA ARG A 145 -12.92 18.75 -8.71
C ARG A 145 -14.09 19.68 -9.04
N PHE A 146 -14.76 19.45 -10.18
CA PHE A 146 -15.92 20.20 -10.64
C PHE A 146 -15.75 21.75 -10.53
N MET A 147 -16.50 22.42 -9.65
CA MET A 147 -16.45 23.87 -9.43
C MET A 147 -15.60 24.27 -8.20
N LEU A 148 -14.87 23.33 -7.61
CA LEU A 148 -14.04 23.60 -6.44
C LEU A 148 -12.78 24.39 -6.80
N ARG A 149 -12.32 25.21 -5.86
CA ARG A 149 -11.12 26.05 -6.01
C ARG A 149 -9.88 25.22 -5.66
N VAL A 150 -9.62 24.21 -6.48
CA VAL A 150 -8.47 23.31 -6.36
C VAL A 150 -7.82 23.09 -7.71
N GLU A 151 -6.53 22.83 -7.68
CA GLU A 151 -5.72 22.38 -8.80
C GLU A 151 -5.05 21.07 -8.44
N VAL A 152 -5.07 20.10 -9.35
CA VAL A 152 -4.40 18.80 -9.21
C VAL A 152 -3.22 18.77 -10.16
N ALA A 153 -2.03 18.42 -9.66
CA ALA A 153 -0.82 18.34 -10.49
C ALA A 153 -0.01 17.08 -10.18
N ASP A 154 0.61 16.53 -11.22
CA ASP A 154 1.62 15.47 -11.08
C ASP A 154 3.00 16.14 -10.90
N ARG A 155 3.66 15.81 -9.79
CA ARG A 155 4.95 16.36 -9.39
C ARG A 155 6.04 15.26 -9.38
N SER A 156 5.74 14.07 -9.91
CA SER A 156 6.65 12.92 -9.89
C SER A 156 7.97 13.19 -10.61
N ALA A 157 7.98 14.06 -11.63
CA ALA A 157 9.19 14.45 -12.33
C ALA A 157 10.10 15.41 -11.53
N GLU A 158 9.56 16.10 -10.53
CA GLU A 158 10.28 17.13 -9.76
C GLU A 158 10.80 16.59 -8.44
N PHE A 159 10.06 15.64 -7.84
CA PHE A 159 10.37 15.09 -6.52
C PHE A 159 10.65 13.60 -6.58
N ALA A 160 11.44 13.11 -5.63
CA ALA A 160 11.72 11.71 -5.42
C ALA A 160 11.41 11.32 -3.98
N THR A 161 10.89 10.12 -3.78
CA THR A 161 10.59 9.57 -2.45
C THR A 161 11.76 8.74 -1.95
N ILE A 162 12.17 8.96 -0.69
CA ILE A 162 13.18 8.19 0.02
C ILE A 162 12.55 7.62 1.28
N GLY A 163 12.57 6.28 1.43
CA GLY A 163 12.06 5.59 2.62
C GLY A 163 13.12 5.43 3.70
N THR A 164 12.73 5.48 4.98
CA THR A 164 13.62 5.23 6.12
C THR A 164 12.84 4.80 7.35
N LEU A 165 13.50 4.10 8.29
CA LEU A 165 13.01 3.86 9.65
C LEU A 165 13.74 4.71 10.69
N GLY A 166 14.59 5.65 10.26
CA GLY A 166 15.39 6.50 11.12
C GLY A 166 15.29 7.98 10.77
N SER A 167 16.35 8.70 11.13
CA SER A 167 16.49 10.12 10.85
C SER A 167 17.78 10.35 10.05
N PRO A 168 17.78 10.09 8.74
CA PRO A 168 18.97 10.25 7.91
C PRO A 168 19.38 11.73 7.86
N SER A 169 20.68 11.98 7.60
CA SER A 169 21.20 13.33 7.34
C SER A 169 20.86 13.80 5.93
N LEU A 170 19.57 13.77 5.60
CA LEU A 170 19.01 14.17 4.32
C LEU A 170 17.85 15.15 4.58
N ALA A 171 17.97 16.35 4.04
CA ALA A 171 16.92 17.34 4.19
C ALA A 171 15.76 17.08 3.23
N PRO A 172 14.51 16.94 3.73
CA PRO A 172 13.34 16.94 2.87
C PRO A 172 13.21 18.26 2.11
N ALA A 173 12.65 18.24 0.91
CA ALA A 173 12.24 19.45 0.21
C ALA A 173 11.20 20.23 1.03
N ALA A 174 11.21 21.55 0.88
CA ALA A 174 10.30 22.43 1.61
C ALA A 174 9.83 23.59 0.70
N PRO A 175 9.12 23.32 -0.42
CA PRO A 175 8.79 24.34 -1.42
C PRO A 175 7.93 25.47 -0.87
N ASN A 176 7.16 25.22 0.18
CA ASN A 176 6.33 26.21 0.88
C ASN A 176 6.78 26.46 2.34
N GLY A 177 8.06 26.16 2.64
CA GLY A 177 8.66 26.39 3.96
C GLY A 177 8.39 25.30 4.99
N ILE A 178 7.59 24.29 4.67
CA ILE A 178 7.31 23.11 5.50
C ILE A 178 7.98 21.90 4.88
N ALA A 179 8.74 21.17 5.69
CA ALA A 179 9.46 19.97 5.26
C ALA A 179 8.49 18.87 4.82
N LEU A 180 8.72 18.32 3.63
CA LEU A 180 7.89 17.27 3.06
C LEU A 180 8.33 15.89 3.62
N HIS A 181 7.98 15.65 4.86
CA HIS A 181 8.30 14.44 5.61
C HIS A 181 7.01 13.75 6.07
N TRP A 182 6.59 12.73 5.34
CA TRP A 182 5.46 11.89 5.73
C TRP A 182 5.90 10.84 6.74
N ARG A 183 5.18 10.71 7.85
CA ARG A 183 5.38 9.68 8.89
C ARG A 183 4.24 8.70 8.85
N ASP A 184 4.55 7.40 8.82
CA ASP A 184 3.53 6.35 8.76
C ASP A 184 2.73 6.31 10.08
N PRO A 185 1.41 6.53 10.03
CA PRO A 185 0.56 6.45 11.21
C PRO A 185 0.33 5.02 11.70
N TRP A 186 0.84 4.00 11.00
CA TRP A 186 0.64 2.58 11.33
C TRP A 186 1.17 2.19 12.71
N SER A 187 2.16 2.89 13.25
CA SER A 187 2.74 2.60 14.58
C SER A 187 1.74 2.67 15.73
N ALA A 188 0.61 3.35 15.58
CA ALA A 188 -0.43 3.51 16.58
C ALA A 188 -1.83 3.44 15.98
N VAL A 189 -2.85 3.41 16.83
CA VAL A 189 -4.23 3.63 16.41
C VAL A 189 -4.50 5.13 16.39
N VAL A 190 -4.84 5.66 15.22
CA VAL A 190 -5.12 7.09 15.07
C VAL A 190 -6.46 7.48 15.69
N THR A 191 -6.65 8.76 15.96
CA THR A 191 -7.93 9.30 16.46
C THR A 191 -9.07 8.90 15.52
N GLY A 192 -10.13 8.31 16.09
CA GLY A 192 -11.29 7.82 15.33
C GLY A 192 -11.07 6.51 14.59
N GLY A 193 -9.88 5.94 14.64
CA GLY A 193 -9.56 4.63 14.10
C GLY A 193 -9.98 3.50 15.05
N HIS A 194 -9.87 2.25 14.56
CA HIS A 194 -10.17 1.06 15.33
C HIS A 194 -9.19 -0.07 14.95
N GLN A 195 -8.68 -0.77 15.94
CA GLN A 195 -7.82 -1.94 15.77
C GLN A 195 -8.59 -3.21 16.13
N TYR A 196 -8.60 -4.18 15.21
CA TYR A 196 -9.18 -5.50 15.47
C TYR A 196 -8.18 -6.47 16.11
N SER A 197 -6.88 -6.29 15.85
CA SER A 197 -5.86 -7.14 16.45
C SER A 197 -5.92 -7.11 17.97
N THR A 198 -5.94 -8.30 18.59
CA THR A 198 -5.94 -8.50 20.04
C THR A 198 -4.55 -8.84 20.59
N ALA A 199 -3.49 -8.69 19.78
CA ALA A 199 -2.12 -8.94 20.19
C ALA A 199 -1.76 -8.05 21.40
N GLN A 200 -1.14 -8.64 22.42
CA GLN A 200 -0.73 -7.92 23.63
C GLN A 200 0.25 -6.79 23.29
N ARG A 201 1.17 -7.00 22.36
CA ARG A 201 2.01 -5.99 21.74
C ARG A 201 1.85 -6.11 20.23
N HIS A 202 1.31 -5.10 19.61
CA HIS A 202 1.21 -5.06 18.16
C HIS A 202 2.61 -4.81 17.55
N PRO A 203 3.05 -5.59 16.55
CA PRO A 203 4.39 -5.44 15.97
C PRO A 203 4.67 -4.07 15.37
N SER A 204 3.62 -3.35 14.96
CA SER A 204 3.76 -1.98 14.47
C SER A 204 4.30 -0.97 15.49
N ALA A 205 4.33 -1.30 16.79
CA ALA A 205 4.87 -0.40 17.82
C ALA A 205 6.33 -0.02 17.56
N ASP A 206 7.08 -0.87 16.85
CA ASP A 206 8.46 -0.63 16.45
C ASP A 206 8.60 -0.11 15.01
N TRP A 207 7.48 0.09 14.31
CA TRP A 207 7.44 0.59 12.94
C TRP A 207 7.54 2.11 12.90
N THR A 208 8.75 2.62 12.79
CA THR A 208 9.06 4.07 12.73
C THR A 208 9.21 4.60 11.31
N TYR A 209 8.65 3.88 10.35
CA TYR A 209 8.79 4.18 8.93
C TYR A 209 8.30 5.58 8.56
N SER A 210 9.05 6.21 7.68
CA SER A 210 8.71 7.51 7.11
C SER A 210 9.22 7.64 5.68
N GLU A 211 8.65 8.60 4.94
CA GLU A 211 9.03 8.94 3.58
C GLU A 211 9.41 10.43 3.51
N LEU A 212 10.61 10.70 2.99
CA LEU A 212 11.10 12.03 2.71
C LEU A 212 10.89 12.29 1.22
N LEU A 213 10.19 13.36 0.87
CA LEU A 213 10.25 13.89 -0.49
C LEU A 213 11.45 14.82 -0.59
N ILE A 214 12.31 14.55 -1.54
CA ILE A 214 13.46 15.40 -1.88
C ILE A 214 13.29 15.95 -3.29
N ASP A 215 13.94 17.06 -3.60
CA ASP A 215 14.08 17.47 -4.99
C ASP A 215 14.79 16.36 -5.77
N ARG A 216 14.28 15.97 -6.92
CA ARG A 216 14.85 14.86 -7.70
C ARG A 216 16.32 15.07 -8.03
N ALA A 217 16.75 16.31 -8.17
CA ALA A 217 18.16 16.68 -8.37
C ALA A 217 19.08 16.30 -7.19
N ALA A 218 18.51 16.07 -5.98
CA ALA A 218 19.26 15.65 -4.79
C ALA A 218 19.39 14.12 -4.65
N LEU A 219 18.91 13.32 -5.61
CA LEU A 219 19.10 11.86 -5.61
C LEU A 219 20.56 11.41 -5.44
N PRO A 220 21.57 12.06 -6.06
CA PRO A 220 22.97 11.71 -5.84
C PRO A 220 23.42 11.89 -4.38
N GLU A 221 22.90 12.91 -3.68
CA GLU A 221 23.18 13.15 -2.26
C GLU A 221 22.54 12.05 -1.39
N ALA A 222 21.27 11.72 -1.65
CA ALA A 222 20.58 10.62 -0.98
C ALA A 222 21.30 9.28 -1.21
N ALA A 223 21.77 9.03 -2.42
CA ALA A 223 22.51 7.82 -2.77
C ALA A 223 23.91 7.74 -2.12
N ALA A 224 24.47 8.83 -1.57
CA ALA A 224 25.69 8.77 -0.79
C ALA A 224 25.51 8.14 0.58
N LEU A 225 24.29 8.09 1.12
CA LEU A 225 23.95 7.47 2.40
C LEU A 225 24.03 5.93 2.34
N PRO A 226 24.17 5.23 3.50
CA PRO A 226 23.94 3.79 3.54
C PRO A 226 22.57 3.45 2.95
N ALA A 227 22.52 2.45 2.07
CA ALA A 227 21.30 2.10 1.35
C ALA A 227 20.88 0.67 1.64
N ALA A 228 19.57 0.46 1.70
CA ALA A 228 18.92 -0.84 1.70
C ALA A 228 17.98 -0.92 0.50
N GLY A 229 17.81 -2.11 -0.07
CA GLY A 229 16.91 -2.30 -1.19
C GLY A 229 15.46 -2.49 -0.75
N THR A 230 14.56 -2.50 -1.75
CA THR A 230 13.12 -2.66 -1.51
C THR A 230 12.76 -4.00 -0.86
N LEU A 231 13.54 -5.08 -1.07
CA LEU A 231 13.35 -6.36 -0.37
C LEU A 231 13.54 -6.24 1.15
N ALA A 232 14.47 -5.39 1.59
CA ALA A 232 14.68 -5.14 3.03
C ALA A 232 13.47 -4.43 3.64
N LEU A 233 12.97 -3.40 2.99
CA LEU A 233 11.76 -2.69 3.43
C LEU A 233 10.54 -3.62 3.44
N GLU A 234 10.39 -4.45 2.41
CA GLU A 234 9.27 -5.41 2.30
C GLU A 234 9.26 -6.41 3.46
N ALA A 235 10.42 -6.98 3.82
CA ALA A 235 10.51 -7.90 4.94
C ALA A 235 10.13 -7.25 6.29
N LEU A 236 10.61 -6.03 6.55
CA LEU A 236 10.27 -5.28 7.75
C LEU A 236 8.79 -4.88 7.78
N ARG A 237 8.21 -4.52 6.62
CA ARG A 237 6.78 -4.22 6.48
C ARG A 237 5.90 -5.42 6.84
N ILE A 238 6.24 -6.60 6.30
CA ILE A 238 5.52 -7.85 6.57
C ILE A 238 5.58 -8.16 8.07
N ALA A 239 6.76 -8.07 8.68
CA ALA A 239 6.95 -8.30 10.11
C ALA A 239 6.16 -7.30 10.98
N ALA A 240 5.95 -6.06 10.52
CA ALA A 240 5.14 -5.05 11.19
C ALA A 240 3.62 -5.20 10.91
N TRP A 241 3.20 -6.25 10.18
CA TRP A 241 1.81 -6.48 9.75
C TRP A 241 1.22 -5.34 8.92
N ARG A 242 2.06 -4.52 8.31
CA ARG A 242 1.66 -3.33 7.57
C ARG A 242 1.12 -3.73 6.19
N PRO A 243 -0.18 -3.58 5.89
CA PRO A 243 -0.70 -3.87 4.56
C PRO A 243 -0.22 -2.84 3.54
N ARG A 244 -0.12 -3.26 2.29
CA ARG A 244 0.21 -2.44 1.13
C ARG A 244 -0.82 -2.69 0.04
N ARG A 245 -1.32 -1.64 -0.59
CA ARG A 245 -2.38 -1.79 -1.59
C ARG A 245 -1.94 -2.66 -2.76
N ALA A 246 -0.71 -2.51 -3.22
CA ALA A 246 -0.20 -3.24 -4.39
C ALA A 246 -0.16 -4.78 -4.21
N THR A 247 -0.16 -5.26 -2.96
CA THR A 247 0.02 -6.69 -2.66
C THR A 247 -1.16 -7.30 -1.90
N GLU A 248 -1.72 -6.62 -0.88
CA GLU A 248 -2.78 -7.17 -0.04
C GLU A 248 -4.21 -6.89 -0.55
N VAL A 249 -4.37 -6.09 -1.62
CA VAL A 249 -5.69 -5.64 -2.08
C VAL A 249 -6.06 -6.26 -3.42
N ASP A 250 -7.20 -6.90 -3.47
CA ASP A 250 -7.89 -7.32 -4.68
C ASP A 250 -9.19 -6.49 -4.90
N GLU A 251 -9.92 -6.78 -5.96
CA GLU A 251 -11.16 -6.09 -6.35
C GLU A 251 -12.31 -6.21 -5.34
N ARG A 252 -12.18 -7.06 -4.31
CA ARG A 252 -13.22 -7.30 -3.29
C ARG A 252 -12.82 -6.84 -1.91
N THR A 253 -11.56 -6.45 -1.72
CA THR A 253 -10.98 -6.12 -0.43
C THR A 253 -11.66 -4.91 0.22
N ILE A 254 -12.06 -5.07 1.47
CA ILE A 254 -12.54 -3.99 2.33
C ILE A 254 -11.52 -3.71 3.45
N PRO A 255 -11.44 -2.48 3.98
CA PRO A 255 -10.42 -2.10 4.98
C PRO A 255 -10.36 -2.98 6.23
N HIS A 256 -11.51 -3.53 6.64
CA HIS A 256 -11.64 -4.40 7.82
C HIS A 256 -10.84 -5.70 7.72
N GLU A 257 -10.69 -6.24 6.50
CA GLU A 257 -9.96 -7.49 6.26
C GLU A 257 -8.48 -7.37 6.58
N LEU A 258 -7.94 -6.14 6.52
CA LEU A 258 -6.51 -5.82 6.62
C LEU A 258 -6.13 -5.05 7.90
N ASP A 259 -7.05 -4.93 8.86
CA ASP A 259 -6.90 -4.07 10.06
C ASP A 259 -6.60 -2.58 9.72
N TRP A 260 -6.95 -2.14 8.51
CA TRP A 260 -6.60 -0.80 8.03
C TRP A 260 -7.46 0.33 8.61
N LEU A 261 -8.48 -0.02 9.42
CA LEU A 261 -9.25 0.95 10.18
C LEU A 261 -8.40 1.67 11.23
N ARG A 262 -7.29 1.06 11.65
CA ARG A 262 -6.45 1.61 12.71
C ARG A 262 -5.73 2.90 12.32
N SER A 263 -5.36 3.07 11.04
CA SER A 263 -4.54 4.19 10.56
C SER A 263 -5.24 5.06 9.50
N ALA A 264 -6.13 4.48 8.71
CA ALA A 264 -6.61 5.12 7.50
C ALA A 264 -8.12 5.42 7.48
N VAL A 265 -8.86 5.09 8.53
CA VAL A 265 -10.31 5.32 8.62
C VAL A 265 -10.67 6.05 9.90
N HIS A 266 -11.50 7.08 9.80
CA HIS A 266 -12.11 7.75 10.95
C HIS A 266 -13.60 7.40 11.03
N LEU A 267 -13.98 6.55 11.98
CA LEU A 267 -15.32 5.97 12.08
C LEU A 267 -16.43 6.97 12.39
N SER A 268 -16.08 8.14 12.95
CA SER A 268 -17.06 9.16 13.39
C SER A 268 -17.00 10.46 12.55
N LYS A 269 -16.30 10.47 11.40
CA LYS A 269 -16.26 11.64 10.52
C LYS A 269 -17.54 11.81 9.69
N GLY A 270 -17.63 12.92 8.95
CA GLY A 270 -18.69 13.18 7.96
C GLY A 270 -18.73 12.18 6.81
N CYS A 271 -19.71 12.33 5.94
CA CYS A 271 -19.94 11.37 4.84
C CYS A 271 -18.75 11.33 3.87
N TYR A 272 -18.45 10.12 3.43
CA TYR A 272 -17.52 9.81 2.34
C TYR A 272 -17.99 8.58 1.56
N ARG A 273 -17.44 8.38 0.37
CA ARG A 273 -17.81 7.26 -0.51
C ARG A 273 -17.48 5.92 0.14
N GLY A 274 -18.45 4.98 0.19
CA GLY A 274 -18.29 3.65 0.79
C GLY A 274 -18.50 3.59 2.31
N GLN A 275 -18.74 4.72 2.99
CA GLN A 275 -18.90 4.79 4.47
C GLN A 275 -19.99 3.86 5.01
N GLU A 276 -21.11 3.69 4.30
CA GLU A 276 -22.22 2.84 4.76
C GLU A 276 -21.76 1.40 4.97
N THR A 277 -20.99 0.85 4.02
CA THR A 277 -20.44 -0.51 4.16
C THR A 277 -19.42 -0.58 5.30
N VAL A 278 -18.53 0.42 5.41
CA VAL A 278 -17.58 0.47 6.52
C VAL A 278 -18.30 0.44 7.86
N ALA A 279 -19.28 1.31 8.06
CA ALA A 279 -20.06 1.37 9.29
C ALA A 279 -20.87 0.09 9.54
N LYS A 280 -21.46 -0.49 8.50
CA LYS A 280 -22.27 -1.71 8.61
C LYS A 280 -21.43 -2.92 9.00
N VAL A 281 -20.28 -3.13 8.40
CA VAL A 281 -19.39 -4.25 8.75
C VAL A 281 -18.83 -4.06 10.14
N HIS A 282 -18.34 -2.85 10.48
CA HIS A 282 -17.81 -2.55 11.80
C HIS A 282 -18.84 -2.76 12.91
N ASN A 283 -20.06 -2.25 12.77
CA ASN A 283 -21.05 -2.27 13.84
C ASN A 283 -21.89 -3.56 13.90
N LEU A 284 -22.23 -4.17 12.75
CA LEU A 284 -23.25 -5.21 12.67
C LEU A 284 -22.81 -6.48 11.95
N GLY A 285 -21.71 -6.42 11.20
CA GLY A 285 -21.23 -7.50 10.35
C GLY A 285 -19.84 -7.98 10.74
N HIS A 286 -19.31 -8.85 9.90
CA HIS A 286 -17.93 -9.32 9.99
C HIS A 286 -17.29 -9.28 8.60
N PRO A 287 -16.00 -8.97 8.48
CA PRO A 287 -15.31 -9.09 7.20
C PRO A 287 -15.32 -10.56 6.72
N PRO A 288 -15.51 -10.81 5.43
CA PRO A 288 -15.60 -12.18 4.91
C PRO A 288 -14.26 -12.91 4.93
N ARG A 289 -13.17 -12.17 4.89
CA ARG A 289 -11.78 -12.64 4.92
C ARG A 289 -11.01 -11.88 6.00
N ARG A 290 -9.81 -12.34 6.28
CA ARG A 290 -8.93 -11.73 7.28
C ARG A 290 -7.46 -11.88 6.91
N LEU A 291 -6.66 -10.86 7.21
CA LEU A 291 -5.20 -10.89 7.10
C LEU A 291 -4.62 -11.69 8.25
N VAL A 292 -3.63 -12.52 7.94
CA VAL A 292 -2.81 -13.27 8.89
C VAL A 292 -1.34 -13.13 8.52
N LEU A 293 -0.46 -13.22 9.53
CA LEU A 293 0.94 -13.51 9.30
C LEU A 293 1.13 -15.03 9.32
N LEU A 294 1.94 -15.55 8.41
CA LEU A 294 2.35 -16.95 8.36
C LEU A 294 3.85 -17.04 8.64
N HIS A 295 4.22 -17.88 9.62
CA HIS A 295 5.58 -18.35 9.82
C HIS A 295 5.76 -19.62 9.00
N LEU A 296 6.64 -19.59 8.02
CA LEU A 296 6.81 -20.63 7.03
C LEU A 296 7.96 -21.57 7.42
N ASP A 297 7.81 -22.86 7.11
CA ASP A 297 8.94 -23.79 7.20
C ASP A 297 9.96 -23.48 6.10
N GLY A 298 11.19 -23.16 6.50
CA GLY A 298 12.27 -22.80 5.60
C GLY A 298 13.10 -23.98 5.09
N SER A 299 12.73 -25.22 5.42
CA SER A 299 13.55 -26.42 5.12
C SER A 299 13.79 -26.62 3.62
N GLU A 300 12.82 -26.27 2.79
CA GLU A 300 12.91 -26.42 1.33
C GLU A 300 13.64 -25.23 0.64
N GLY A 301 13.94 -24.17 1.37
CA GLY A 301 14.62 -23.00 0.82
C GLY A 301 13.82 -22.21 -0.23
N VAL A 302 12.50 -22.44 -0.32
CA VAL A 302 11.58 -21.80 -1.25
C VAL A 302 10.72 -20.78 -0.51
N LEU A 303 10.60 -19.56 -1.04
CA LEU A 303 9.61 -18.58 -0.60
C LEU A 303 8.40 -18.62 -1.55
N PRO A 304 7.18 -18.59 -1.01
CA PRO A 304 5.99 -18.46 -1.84
C PRO A 304 5.94 -17.08 -2.50
N VAL A 305 5.16 -16.99 -3.57
CA VAL A 305 4.91 -15.75 -4.29
C VAL A 305 3.45 -15.29 -4.13
N HIS A 306 3.17 -14.06 -4.53
CA HIS A 306 1.81 -13.54 -4.54
C HIS A 306 0.87 -14.46 -5.35
N GLY A 307 -0.27 -14.82 -4.74
CA GLY A 307 -1.27 -15.70 -5.34
C GLY A 307 -1.11 -17.19 -5.02
N ASP A 308 0.01 -17.62 -4.43
CA ASP A 308 0.19 -19.01 -3.99
C ASP A 308 -0.89 -19.42 -3.00
N ILE A 309 -1.40 -20.63 -3.16
CA ILE A 309 -2.60 -21.10 -2.47
C ILE A 309 -2.28 -21.49 -1.03
N VAL A 310 -3.13 -21.07 -0.10
CA VAL A 310 -3.11 -21.50 1.31
C VAL A 310 -4.20 -22.55 1.53
N LEU A 311 -3.79 -23.70 2.06
CA LEU A 311 -4.62 -24.86 2.34
C LEU A 311 -4.81 -25.07 3.84
N ALA A 312 -6.00 -25.52 4.24
CA ALA A 312 -6.30 -26.13 5.54
C ALA A 312 -6.75 -27.59 5.30
N GLY A 313 -5.86 -28.55 5.54
CA GLY A 313 -6.00 -29.89 4.98
C GLY A 313 -6.03 -29.83 3.45
N ASP A 314 -7.03 -30.44 2.82
CA ASP A 314 -7.19 -30.44 1.35
C ASP A 314 -8.00 -29.25 0.80
N LYS A 315 -8.39 -28.30 1.65
CA LYS A 315 -9.28 -27.18 1.25
C LYS A 315 -8.51 -25.90 1.07
N GLU A 316 -8.68 -25.27 -0.09
CA GLU A 316 -8.24 -23.90 -0.32
C GLU A 316 -8.99 -22.92 0.60
N VAL A 317 -8.23 -22.18 1.40
CA VAL A 317 -8.76 -21.24 2.40
C VAL A 317 -8.31 -19.81 2.18
N GLY A 318 -7.36 -19.56 1.32
CA GLY A 318 -6.83 -18.23 1.02
C GLY A 318 -5.64 -18.26 0.09
N SER A 319 -4.94 -17.15 0.01
CA SER A 319 -3.72 -17.00 -0.80
C SER A 319 -2.69 -16.11 -0.12
N ILE A 320 -1.45 -16.33 -0.47
CA ILE A 320 -0.31 -15.49 -0.12
C ILE A 320 -0.46 -14.13 -0.82
N THR A 321 -0.25 -13.07 -0.09
CA THR A 321 -0.24 -11.70 -0.65
C THR A 321 1.16 -11.13 -0.72
N SER A 322 2.00 -11.39 0.29
CA SER A 322 3.42 -10.99 0.33
C SER A 322 4.24 -12.03 1.07
N ALA A 323 5.49 -12.24 0.68
CA ALA A 323 6.40 -13.11 1.39
C ALA A 323 7.82 -12.53 1.38
N ALA A 324 8.58 -12.80 2.45
CA ALA A 324 9.97 -12.39 2.56
C ALA A 324 10.76 -13.30 3.50
N LEU A 325 12.08 -13.31 3.32
CA LEU A 325 13.01 -13.85 4.32
C LEU A 325 13.39 -12.72 5.28
N HIS A 326 12.88 -12.77 6.51
CA HIS A 326 13.18 -11.79 7.56
C HIS A 326 14.45 -12.17 8.33
N TYR A 327 15.26 -11.20 8.70
CA TYR A 327 16.58 -11.43 9.30
C TYR A 327 16.55 -12.06 10.71
N GLU A 328 15.40 -12.00 11.42
CA GLU A 328 15.20 -12.63 12.73
C GLU A 328 14.12 -13.71 12.70
N LEU A 329 13.01 -13.48 11.99
CA LEU A 329 11.84 -14.36 11.96
C LEU A 329 11.97 -15.51 10.96
N GLY A 330 13.01 -15.49 10.09
CA GLY A 330 13.11 -16.42 8.98
C GLY A 330 12.07 -16.15 7.89
N PRO A 331 11.61 -17.19 7.17
CA PRO A 331 10.62 -17.02 6.12
C PRO A 331 9.26 -16.68 6.72
N ILE A 332 8.69 -15.54 6.31
CA ILE A 332 7.38 -15.05 6.73
C ILE A 332 6.55 -14.63 5.53
N ALA A 333 5.23 -14.66 5.68
CA ALA A 333 4.31 -14.18 4.65
C ALA A 333 3.08 -13.51 5.26
N LEU A 334 2.49 -12.55 4.55
CA LEU A 334 1.11 -12.14 4.75
C LEU A 334 0.20 -12.95 3.82
N ALA A 335 -0.94 -13.35 4.35
CA ALA A 335 -1.96 -14.05 3.59
C ALA A 335 -3.36 -13.53 3.93
N VAL A 336 -4.24 -13.50 2.95
CA VAL A 336 -5.66 -13.24 3.14
C VAL A 336 -6.40 -14.57 3.11
N VAL A 337 -6.97 -14.95 4.27
CA VAL A 337 -7.68 -16.23 4.43
C VAL A 337 -9.17 -16.01 4.69
N LYS A 338 -10.01 -17.01 4.43
CA LYS A 338 -11.43 -16.99 4.79
C LYS A 338 -11.59 -16.78 6.29
N ARG A 339 -12.53 -15.95 6.70
CA ARG A 339 -12.80 -15.65 8.11
C ARG A 339 -13.02 -16.91 8.97
N SER A 340 -13.67 -17.94 8.40
CA SER A 340 -14.03 -19.18 9.07
C SER A 340 -12.86 -20.13 9.35
N VAL A 341 -11.64 -19.82 8.90
CA VAL A 341 -10.46 -20.64 9.21
C VAL A 341 -10.15 -20.53 10.69
N ASP A 342 -10.07 -21.69 11.37
CA ASP A 342 -9.72 -21.73 12.78
C ASP A 342 -8.26 -21.26 12.97
N PRO A 343 -8.03 -20.27 13.85
CA PRO A 343 -6.67 -19.79 14.14
C PRO A 343 -5.70 -20.84 14.68
N ALA A 344 -6.20 -21.93 15.25
CA ALA A 344 -5.38 -23.00 15.81
C ALA A 344 -4.93 -24.06 14.77
N LEU A 345 -5.41 -23.96 13.52
CA LEU A 345 -5.03 -24.91 12.49
C LEU A 345 -3.66 -24.57 11.89
N ASP A 346 -2.84 -25.60 11.74
CA ASP A 346 -1.67 -25.55 10.86
C ASP A 346 -2.14 -25.47 9.41
N LEU A 347 -1.52 -24.60 8.64
CA LEU A 347 -1.80 -24.36 7.23
C LEU A 347 -0.67 -24.90 6.37
N VAL A 348 -0.95 -25.06 5.09
CA VAL A 348 0.05 -25.45 4.09
C VAL A 348 -0.03 -24.48 2.94
N VAL A 349 1.12 -23.97 2.51
CA VAL A 349 1.25 -23.14 1.30
C VAL A 349 1.76 -24.01 0.17
N THR A 350 1.09 -23.96 -0.98
CA THR A 350 1.56 -24.63 -2.20
C THR A 350 2.29 -23.62 -3.06
N ALA A 351 3.60 -23.77 -3.21
CA ALA A 351 4.48 -22.83 -3.89
C ALA A 351 5.35 -23.51 -4.94
N GLY A 352 5.77 -22.77 -5.96
CA GLY A 352 6.74 -23.21 -6.96
C GLY A 352 6.18 -24.11 -8.08
N ASP A 353 7.05 -24.41 -9.03
CA ASP A 353 6.81 -25.38 -10.12
C ASP A 353 8.10 -26.22 -10.34
N PRO A 354 8.10 -27.52 -9.97
CA PRO A 354 6.97 -28.30 -9.44
C PRO A 354 6.50 -27.82 -8.06
N ALA A 355 5.22 -28.01 -7.78
CA ALA A 355 4.58 -27.55 -6.55
C ALA A 355 5.19 -28.19 -5.29
N ILE A 356 5.62 -27.35 -4.36
CA ILE A 356 6.17 -27.72 -3.06
C ILE A 356 5.16 -27.33 -1.98
N GLN A 357 4.97 -28.18 -0.98
CA GLN A 357 4.12 -27.88 0.16
C GLN A 357 4.98 -27.37 1.31
N ILE A 358 4.70 -26.15 1.76
CA ILE A 358 5.40 -25.47 2.83
C ILE A 358 4.47 -25.42 4.05
N ALA A 359 4.85 -26.02 5.17
CA ALA A 359 4.10 -25.91 6.41
C ALA A 359 4.11 -24.46 6.91
N ALA A 360 2.97 -23.98 7.43
CA ALA A 360 2.80 -22.61 7.83
C ALA A 360 1.99 -22.52 9.13
N ALA A 361 2.58 -21.92 10.17
CA ALA A 361 1.89 -21.56 11.40
C ALA A 361 1.31 -20.15 11.28
N GLN A 362 0.02 -19.98 11.58
CA GLN A 362 -0.64 -18.67 11.48
C GLN A 362 -0.52 -17.86 12.76
N GLU A 363 -0.25 -16.57 12.63
CA GLU A 363 -0.39 -15.56 13.66
C GLU A 363 -1.53 -14.61 13.29
N VAL A 364 -2.45 -14.38 14.22
CA VAL A 364 -3.71 -13.67 13.94
C VAL A 364 -3.48 -12.17 13.93
N ILE A 365 -3.65 -11.53 12.79
CA ILE A 365 -3.71 -10.07 12.65
C ILE A 365 -5.15 -9.61 12.86
N VAL A 366 -6.07 -10.06 12.00
CA VAL A 366 -7.51 -9.80 12.14
C VAL A 366 -8.19 -11.07 12.66
N PRO A 367 -8.81 -11.04 13.85
CA PRO A 367 -9.44 -12.21 14.43
C PRO A 367 -10.74 -12.60 13.69
N PRO A 368 -11.17 -13.88 13.78
CA PRO A 368 -12.40 -14.35 13.08
C PRO A 368 -13.68 -13.66 13.51
N ASP A 369 -13.72 -13.11 14.71
CA ASP A 369 -14.84 -12.38 15.30
C ASP A 369 -14.77 -10.87 15.12
N ALA A 370 -13.75 -10.35 14.40
CA ALA A 370 -13.63 -8.93 14.06
C ALA A 370 -14.95 -8.36 13.48
N GLY A 371 -15.29 -7.12 13.86
CA GLY A 371 -16.56 -6.48 13.52
C GLY A 371 -17.69 -6.77 14.51
N ALA A 372 -18.89 -6.36 14.17
CA ALA A 372 -20.09 -6.45 15.03
C ALA A 372 -19.92 -5.76 16.40
N GLU A 373 -19.11 -4.69 16.46
CA GLU A 373 -18.73 -3.96 17.69
C GLU A 373 -19.91 -3.38 18.48
N ALA A 374 -21.04 -3.15 17.80
CA ALA A 374 -22.25 -2.67 18.47
C ALA A 374 -22.91 -3.72 19.38
N ASN A 375 -22.44 -4.97 19.36
CA ASN A 375 -22.92 -6.08 20.21
C ASN A 375 -24.46 -6.22 20.26
N VAL A 376 -25.13 -5.95 19.13
CA VAL A 376 -26.59 -6.00 19.04
C VAL A 376 -27.07 -7.45 19.25
N PRO A 377 -27.89 -7.74 20.27
CA PRO A 377 -28.40 -9.09 20.50
C PRO A 377 -29.15 -9.59 19.26
N ARG A 378 -28.79 -10.77 18.75
CA ARG A 378 -29.54 -11.41 17.67
C ARG A 378 -30.88 -11.88 18.29
N LEU A 379 -31.95 -11.20 17.94
CA LEU A 379 -33.30 -11.67 18.29
C LEU A 379 -33.51 -13.06 17.65
N PRO A 380 -34.11 -14.02 18.38
CA PRO A 380 -34.49 -15.31 17.80
C PRO A 380 -35.34 -15.06 16.54
N ARG A 381 -35.08 -15.78 15.47
CA ARG A 381 -35.93 -15.70 14.28
C ARG A 381 -37.36 -16.06 14.70
N LEU A 382 -38.28 -15.12 14.59
CA LEU A 382 -39.72 -15.37 14.74
C LEU A 382 -40.09 -16.51 13.77
N GLY A 383 -40.43 -17.70 14.29
CA GLY A 383 -40.80 -18.87 13.49
C GLY A 383 -39.93 -20.13 13.67
N ALA A 384 -38.88 -20.12 14.49
CA ALA A 384 -38.18 -21.34 14.86
C ALA A 384 -38.95 -22.10 15.94
N VAL A 385 -40.07 -22.70 15.55
CA VAL A 385 -40.76 -23.71 16.42
C VAL A 385 -39.85 -24.94 16.47
N ARG A 386 -39.25 -25.21 17.62
CA ARG A 386 -38.62 -26.52 17.89
C ARG A 386 -39.70 -27.59 17.76
N ARG A 387 -39.60 -28.46 16.75
CA ARG A 387 -40.26 -29.74 16.72
C ARG A 387 -39.41 -30.76 17.47
#